data_8e65d7321e2b73fdb0bcd887bfb7ed26
#
_entry.id   8e65d7321e2b73fdb0bcd887bfb7ed26
#
_cell.length_a   1.000
_cell.length_b   1.000
_cell.length_c   1.000
_cell.angle_alpha   90.00
_cell.angle_beta   90.00
_cell.angle_gamma   90.00
#
_symmetry.space_group_name_H-M   'P 1'
#
loop_
_entity.id
_entity.type
_entity.pdbx_description
1 polymer ?
#
loop_
_entity_poly.entity_id
_entity_poly.type
_entity_poly.pdbx_seq_one_letter_code
_entity_poly.pdbx_strand_id
1 'polypeptide(L)'
;MSERKTLGLSPRFMEALTTTIVEPNPVLIEYYQKAKEFEIKEMLVNKIEDGEWLYIQSNIDQNIFLLKRLEDLGLIPDSGKICDCGIGLGTAIFDIYLQSKDIEKEYSFVGIEKQSKYVDYLNESLLSFWDGNLEVVSGDLMDQKYNEYDIIYCYTPFRNVDKLREFYLKVISEMNEGAILIENKHCGVGEGNILSSISDDITPIDLDGLTVFQKKSVSK
;
A
#
# COMPACT_ATOMS: atom_id res chain seq x y z
N MET A 1 15.66 1.68 -34.68
CA MET A 1 15.15 2.61 -33.65
C MET A 1 13.93 1.94 -33.05
N SER A 2 14.06 1.38 -31.85
CA SER A 2 12.98 0.69 -31.14
C SER A 2 12.04 1.75 -30.55
N GLU A 3 10.79 1.75 -30.94
CA GLU A 3 9.75 2.56 -30.28
C GLU A 3 9.66 2.13 -28.83
N ARG A 4 10.11 2.99 -27.93
CA ARG A 4 9.83 2.86 -26.49
C ARG A 4 8.33 3.03 -26.30
N LYS A 5 7.60 1.91 -26.08
CA LYS A 5 6.24 1.96 -25.56
C LYS A 5 6.31 2.70 -24.21
N THR A 6 5.79 3.90 -24.17
CA THR A 6 5.59 4.66 -22.93
C THR A 6 4.57 3.89 -22.07
N LEU A 7 5.07 3.20 -21.07
CA LEU A 7 4.30 2.69 -19.95
C LEU A 7 3.58 3.87 -19.30
N GLY A 8 2.35 4.08 -19.35
CA GLY A 8 1.57 5.21 -18.82
C GLY A 8 1.92 5.65 -17.37
N LEU A 9 3.21 5.77 -17.11
CA LEU A 9 3.82 6.24 -15.87
C LEU A 9 3.68 7.76 -15.80
N SER A 10 3.44 8.30 -14.61
CA SER A 10 3.29 9.74 -14.45
C SER A 10 4.57 10.48 -14.84
N PRO A 11 4.46 11.76 -15.32
CA PRO A 11 5.64 12.57 -15.61
C PRO A 11 6.58 12.71 -14.39
N ARG A 12 6.04 12.78 -13.17
CA ARG A 12 6.81 12.85 -11.93
C ARG A 12 7.61 11.57 -11.67
N PHE A 13 7.01 10.41 -11.94
CA PHE A 13 7.71 9.13 -11.83
C PHE A 13 8.87 9.05 -12.81
N MET A 14 8.65 9.48 -14.06
CA MET A 14 9.71 9.54 -15.06
C MET A 14 10.81 10.53 -14.67
N GLU A 15 10.46 11.64 -14.03
CA GLU A 15 11.41 12.63 -13.53
C GLU A 15 12.18 12.08 -12.31
N ALA A 16 11.52 11.41 -11.36
CA ALA A 16 12.17 10.76 -10.23
C ALA A 16 13.12 9.64 -10.68
N LEU A 17 12.75 8.86 -11.69
CA LEU A 17 13.62 7.84 -12.29
C LEU A 17 14.82 8.44 -13.03
N THR A 18 14.71 9.68 -13.53
CA THR A 18 15.81 10.35 -14.28
C THR A 18 16.70 11.19 -13.39
N THR A 19 16.20 11.68 -12.25
CA THR A 19 16.99 12.50 -11.30
C THR A 19 17.72 11.68 -10.26
N THR A 20 17.14 10.57 -9.83
CA THR A 20 17.85 9.53 -9.07
C THR A 20 18.37 8.53 -10.12
N ILE A 21 19.67 8.36 -10.27
CA ILE A 21 20.32 7.41 -11.21
C ILE A 21 20.05 5.96 -10.73
N VAL A 22 18.84 5.65 -10.38
CA VAL A 22 18.39 4.29 -10.05
C VAL A 22 17.68 3.77 -11.29
N GLU A 23 18.34 2.85 -12.01
CA GLU A 23 17.64 2.10 -13.04
C GLU A 23 16.43 1.42 -12.39
N PRO A 24 15.22 1.57 -12.95
CA PRO A 24 14.05 0.96 -12.36
C PRO A 24 14.22 -0.56 -12.31
N ASN A 25 13.95 -1.14 -11.16
CA ASN A 25 14.08 -2.57 -10.96
C ASN A 25 13.27 -3.32 -12.04
N PRO A 26 13.92 -4.12 -12.92
CA PRO A 26 13.24 -4.77 -14.04
C PRO A 26 12.13 -5.73 -13.57
N VAL A 27 12.26 -6.32 -12.39
CA VAL A 27 11.25 -7.20 -11.78
C VAL A 27 10.00 -6.40 -11.40
N LEU A 28 10.18 -5.18 -10.87
CA LEU A 28 9.09 -4.26 -10.58
C LEU A 28 8.33 -3.88 -11.86
N ILE A 29 9.06 -3.58 -12.93
CA ILE A 29 8.46 -3.24 -14.21
C ILE A 29 7.62 -4.42 -14.76
N GLU A 30 8.16 -5.64 -14.72
CA GLU A 30 7.44 -6.84 -15.17
C GLU A 30 6.17 -7.08 -14.34
N TYR A 31 6.27 -6.95 -13.01
CA TYR A 31 5.12 -7.07 -12.12
C TYR A 31 4.00 -6.09 -12.48
N TYR A 32 4.38 -4.81 -12.66
CA TYR A 32 3.42 -3.77 -13.05
C TYR A 32 2.78 -4.03 -14.41
N GLN A 33 3.53 -4.52 -15.38
CA GLN A 33 3.00 -4.86 -16.69
C GLN A 33 1.92 -5.95 -16.60
N LYS A 34 2.17 -7.01 -15.86
CA LYS A 34 1.19 -8.09 -15.64
C LYS A 34 -0.05 -7.60 -14.89
N ALA A 35 0.12 -6.83 -13.83
CA ALA A 35 -0.99 -6.23 -13.10
C ALA A 35 -1.83 -5.31 -14.01
N LYS A 36 -1.19 -4.52 -14.86
CA LYS A 36 -1.87 -3.63 -15.81
C LYS A 36 -2.62 -4.37 -16.91
N GLU A 37 -2.07 -5.45 -17.40
CA GLU A 37 -2.75 -6.31 -18.40
C GLU A 37 -4.05 -6.90 -17.83
N PHE A 38 -4.01 -7.37 -16.57
CA PHE A 38 -5.20 -7.86 -15.88
C PHE A 38 -6.23 -6.75 -15.67
N GLU A 39 -5.81 -5.59 -15.16
CA GLU A 39 -6.68 -4.44 -14.95
C GLU A 39 -7.43 -4.05 -16.23
N ILE A 40 -6.73 -3.93 -17.36
CA ILE A 40 -7.31 -3.60 -18.64
C ILE A 40 -8.34 -4.68 -19.07
N LYS A 41 -8.02 -5.95 -18.88
CA LYS A 41 -8.92 -7.05 -19.21
C LYS A 41 -10.20 -6.99 -18.37
N GLU A 42 -10.08 -6.75 -17.08
CA GLU A 42 -11.21 -6.65 -16.16
C GLU A 42 -12.08 -5.41 -16.42
N MET A 43 -11.48 -4.26 -16.72
CA MET A 43 -12.23 -3.05 -17.10
C MET A 43 -13.06 -3.23 -18.37
N LEU A 44 -12.60 -4.06 -19.30
CA LEU A 44 -13.32 -4.35 -20.53
C LEU A 44 -14.50 -5.34 -20.32
N VAL A 45 -14.45 -6.15 -19.29
CA VAL A 45 -15.42 -7.23 -19.03
C VAL A 45 -16.46 -6.86 -17.98
N ASN A 46 -16.13 -6.04 -16.99
CA ASN A 46 -17.00 -5.79 -15.84
C ASN A 46 -17.62 -4.39 -15.87
N LYS A 47 -18.95 -4.36 -15.89
CA LYS A 47 -19.72 -3.16 -15.50
C LYS A 47 -19.54 -2.95 -14.00
N ILE A 48 -19.32 -1.69 -13.61
CA ILE A 48 -19.22 -1.23 -12.22
C ILE A 48 -20.45 -1.72 -11.45
N GLU A 49 -20.25 -2.58 -10.45
CA GLU A 49 -21.26 -2.85 -9.46
C GLU A 49 -21.32 -1.70 -8.44
N ASP A 50 -22.55 -1.28 -8.08
CA ASP A 50 -22.79 -0.07 -7.29
C ASP A 50 -22.00 -0.03 -5.97
N GLY A 51 -21.16 1.01 -5.83
CA GLY A 51 -20.62 1.46 -4.55
C GLY A 51 -19.25 0.97 -4.15
N GLU A 52 -18.64 0.02 -4.86
CA GLU A 52 -17.26 -0.42 -4.61
C GLU A 52 -16.28 0.30 -5.55
N TRP A 53 -15.07 0.54 -5.07
CA TRP A 53 -14.01 1.02 -5.94
C TRP A 53 -13.67 -0.08 -6.95
N LEU A 54 -13.66 0.27 -8.25
CA LEU A 54 -12.76 -0.41 -9.17
C LEU A 54 -11.36 -0.31 -8.59
N TYR A 55 -10.58 -1.37 -8.70
CA TYR A 55 -9.18 -1.32 -8.36
C TYR A 55 -8.55 -0.03 -8.90
N ILE A 56 -8.03 0.78 -7.99
CA ILE A 56 -7.26 1.96 -8.32
C ILE A 56 -5.84 1.65 -7.89
N GLN A 57 -4.96 1.55 -8.87
CA GLN A 57 -3.55 1.35 -8.63
C GLN A 57 -3.03 2.52 -7.79
N SER A 58 -2.37 2.20 -6.67
CA SER A 58 -1.67 3.21 -5.88
C SER A 58 -0.64 3.94 -6.74
N ASN A 59 -0.46 5.23 -6.45
CA ASN A 59 0.54 6.02 -7.17
C ASN A 59 1.94 5.58 -6.73
N ILE A 60 2.70 4.95 -7.62
CA ILE A 60 4.06 4.48 -7.38
C ILE A 60 4.95 5.61 -6.87
N ASP A 61 4.76 6.82 -7.41
CA ASP A 61 5.56 8.00 -7.05
C ASP A 61 5.52 8.28 -5.54
N GLN A 62 4.45 7.90 -4.85
CA GLN A 62 4.28 8.13 -3.41
C GLN A 62 4.99 7.10 -2.54
N ASN A 63 5.24 5.91 -3.08
CA ASN A 63 5.92 4.83 -2.34
C ASN A 63 7.43 4.82 -2.54
N ILE A 64 7.97 5.67 -3.44
CA ILE A 64 9.40 5.73 -3.71
C ILE A 64 10.16 6.05 -2.41
N PHE A 65 11.08 5.14 -2.06
CA PHE A 65 11.89 5.23 -0.85
C PHE A 65 11.11 5.29 0.48
N LEU A 66 9.85 4.80 0.51
CA LEU A 66 9.03 4.85 1.72
C LEU A 66 9.73 4.19 2.91
N LEU A 67 10.15 2.93 2.77
CA LEU A 67 10.83 2.23 3.87
C LEU A 67 12.17 2.87 4.24
N LYS A 68 12.93 3.33 3.25
CA LYS A 68 14.20 4.03 3.52
C LYS A 68 14.00 5.31 4.32
N ARG A 69 12.99 6.09 4.01
CA ARG A 69 12.65 7.31 4.78
C ARG A 69 12.23 6.99 6.20
N LEU A 70 11.41 5.94 6.40
CA LEU A 70 11.01 5.49 7.73
C LEU A 70 12.22 4.96 8.52
N GLU A 71 13.14 4.28 7.86
CA GLU A 71 14.40 3.83 8.46
C GLU A 71 15.28 5.01 8.89
N ASP A 72 15.51 5.99 8.01
CA ASP A 72 16.32 7.18 8.29
C ASP A 72 15.78 7.98 9.50
N LEU A 73 14.48 7.89 9.77
CA LEU A 73 13.82 8.47 10.93
C LEU A 73 13.85 7.56 12.17
N GLY A 74 14.37 6.34 12.05
CA GLY A 74 14.39 5.37 13.15
C GLY A 74 13.01 4.86 13.57
N LEU A 75 12.05 4.85 12.64
CA LEU A 75 10.64 4.56 12.93
C LEU A 75 10.27 3.09 12.72
N ILE A 76 11.09 2.34 11.99
CA ILE A 76 10.78 0.94 11.65
C ILE A 76 11.77 -0.03 12.27
N PRO A 77 11.31 -1.19 12.76
CA PRO A 77 12.17 -2.25 13.30
C PRO A 77 12.98 -2.93 12.19
N ASP A 78 14.00 -3.71 12.57
CA ASP A 78 14.82 -4.49 11.62
C ASP A 78 14.06 -5.67 11.01
N SER A 79 13.02 -6.12 11.67
CA SER A 79 12.11 -7.18 11.19
C SER A 79 10.70 -6.95 11.72
N GLY A 80 9.71 -7.49 11.02
CA GLY A 80 8.32 -7.32 11.43
C GLY A 80 7.31 -7.80 10.40
N LYS A 81 6.07 -7.34 10.55
CA LYS A 81 4.96 -7.72 9.69
C LYS A 81 4.30 -6.48 9.09
N ILE A 82 4.19 -6.46 7.77
CA ILE A 82 3.57 -5.37 7.01
C ILE A 82 2.23 -5.85 6.45
N CYS A 83 1.18 -5.05 6.68
CA CYS A 83 -0.17 -5.31 6.15
C CYS A 83 -0.54 -4.29 5.08
N ASP A 84 -1.07 -4.75 3.95
CA ASP A 84 -1.71 -3.90 2.92
C ASP A 84 -3.23 -4.11 2.97
N CYS A 85 -3.95 -3.05 3.32
CA CYS A 85 -5.39 -3.03 3.49
C CYS A 85 -6.09 -2.72 2.18
N GLY A 86 -6.60 -3.75 1.52
CA GLY A 86 -7.14 -3.68 0.16
C GLY A 86 -6.03 -3.82 -0.87
N ILE A 87 -5.28 -4.93 -0.77
CA ILE A 87 -4.08 -5.18 -1.58
C ILE A 87 -4.34 -5.07 -3.09
N GLY A 88 -5.55 -5.38 -3.56
CA GLY A 88 -5.87 -5.39 -4.99
C GLY A 88 -4.93 -6.30 -5.77
N LEU A 89 -4.11 -5.74 -6.65
CA LEU A 89 -3.08 -6.47 -7.40
C LEU A 89 -1.68 -6.39 -6.76
N GLY A 90 -1.58 -5.89 -5.54
CA GLY A 90 -0.35 -5.92 -4.76
C GLY A 90 0.77 -5.00 -5.25
N THR A 91 0.48 -4.04 -6.13
CA THR A 91 1.53 -3.21 -6.73
C THR A 91 2.26 -2.32 -5.73
N ALA A 92 1.53 -1.75 -4.75
CA ALA A 92 2.14 -0.91 -3.71
C ALA A 92 3.01 -1.73 -2.76
N ILE A 93 2.46 -2.82 -2.26
CA ILE A 93 3.18 -3.65 -1.30
C ILE A 93 4.34 -4.41 -1.94
N PHE A 94 4.27 -4.71 -3.25
CA PHE A 94 5.39 -5.30 -3.96
C PHE A 94 6.59 -4.34 -4.08
N ASP A 95 6.32 -3.05 -4.32
CA ASP A 95 7.36 -2.03 -4.28
C ASP A 95 7.98 -1.94 -2.86
N ILE A 96 7.15 -1.92 -1.81
CA ILE A 96 7.61 -1.93 -0.41
C ILE A 96 8.45 -3.20 -0.11
N TYR A 97 8.06 -4.36 -0.65
CA TYR A 97 8.83 -5.60 -0.52
C TYR A 97 10.23 -5.46 -1.15
N LEU A 98 10.33 -4.92 -2.36
CA LEU A 98 11.64 -4.71 -3.00
C LEU A 98 12.50 -3.71 -2.20
N GLN A 99 11.90 -2.64 -1.68
CA GLN A 99 12.59 -1.69 -0.80
C GLN A 99 13.11 -2.36 0.48
N SER A 100 12.38 -3.32 1.07
CA SER A 100 12.85 -4.05 2.25
C SER A 100 14.11 -4.87 1.96
N LYS A 101 14.23 -5.43 0.76
CA LYS A 101 15.44 -6.12 0.32
C LYS A 101 16.61 -5.15 0.15
N ASP A 102 16.37 -3.97 -0.41
CA ASP A 102 17.41 -2.95 -0.63
C ASP A 102 18.00 -2.40 0.68
N ILE A 103 17.20 -2.34 1.75
CA ILE A 103 17.64 -1.89 3.09
C ILE A 103 17.99 -3.05 4.03
N GLU A 104 18.08 -4.28 3.51
CA GLU A 104 18.46 -5.49 4.26
C GLU A 104 17.61 -5.75 5.51
N LYS A 105 16.29 -5.46 5.44
CA LYS A 105 15.33 -5.73 6.53
C LYS A 105 14.44 -6.92 6.21
N GLU A 106 14.11 -7.70 7.24
CA GLU A 106 13.34 -8.93 7.12
C GLU A 106 11.87 -8.70 7.53
N TYR A 107 11.00 -8.50 6.55
CA TYR A 107 9.56 -8.39 6.77
C TYR A 107 8.80 -9.57 6.18
N SER A 108 7.74 -10.00 6.88
CA SER A 108 6.64 -10.77 6.30
C SER A 108 5.53 -9.81 5.85
N PHE A 109 4.82 -10.20 4.80
CA PHE A 109 3.81 -9.36 4.17
C PHE A 109 2.46 -10.05 4.19
N VAL A 110 1.41 -9.29 4.49
CA VAL A 110 0.02 -9.73 4.45
C VAL A 110 -0.77 -8.77 3.60
N GLY A 111 -1.46 -9.28 2.61
CA GLY A 111 -2.41 -8.50 1.81
C GLY A 111 -3.84 -8.94 2.10
N ILE A 112 -4.71 -8.02 2.43
CA ILE A 112 -6.13 -8.30 2.67
C ILE A 112 -6.93 -7.81 1.47
N GLU A 113 -7.73 -8.69 0.87
CA GLU A 113 -8.57 -8.35 -0.29
C GLU A 113 -9.94 -9.04 -0.17
N LYS A 114 -10.99 -8.27 -0.42
CA LYS A 114 -12.37 -8.77 -0.38
C LYS A 114 -12.81 -9.42 -1.69
N GLN A 115 -12.30 -8.93 -2.81
CA GLN A 115 -12.71 -9.39 -4.13
C GLN A 115 -11.93 -10.64 -4.54
N SER A 116 -12.61 -11.78 -4.61
CA SER A 116 -11.99 -13.09 -4.92
C SER A 116 -11.20 -13.07 -6.23
N LYS A 117 -11.66 -12.36 -7.26
CA LYS A 117 -10.97 -12.26 -8.55
C LYS A 117 -9.55 -11.70 -8.46
N TYR A 118 -9.30 -10.74 -7.54
CA TYR A 118 -7.94 -10.22 -7.30
C TYR A 118 -7.12 -11.20 -6.49
N VAL A 119 -7.74 -11.84 -5.49
CA VAL A 119 -7.09 -12.92 -4.71
C VAL A 119 -6.64 -14.06 -5.61
N ASP A 120 -7.53 -14.52 -6.50
CA ASP A 120 -7.24 -15.58 -7.44
C ASP A 120 -6.10 -15.20 -8.38
N TYR A 121 -6.16 -14.00 -8.97
CA TYR A 121 -5.10 -13.52 -9.88
C TYR A 121 -3.75 -13.34 -9.18
N LEU A 122 -3.74 -12.80 -7.96
CA LEU A 122 -2.51 -12.71 -7.15
C LEU A 122 -1.89 -14.09 -6.96
N ASN A 123 -2.69 -15.07 -6.53
CA ASN A 123 -2.22 -16.42 -6.26
C ASN A 123 -1.74 -17.14 -7.53
N GLU A 124 -2.42 -16.98 -8.66
CA GLU A 124 -2.11 -17.69 -9.90
C GLU A 124 -0.98 -17.04 -10.71
N SER A 125 -0.83 -15.71 -10.64
CA SER A 125 0.00 -14.98 -11.60
C SER A 125 1.10 -14.15 -10.96
N LEU A 126 0.84 -13.53 -9.81
CA LEU A 126 1.76 -12.55 -9.22
C LEU A 126 2.53 -13.08 -8.01
N LEU A 127 2.02 -14.11 -7.33
CA LEU A 127 2.68 -14.66 -6.14
C LEU A 127 4.08 -15.23 -6.45
N SER A 128 4.32 -15.66 -7.70
CA SER A 128 5.63 -16.17 -8.13
C SER A 128 6.76 -15.14 -8.10
N PHE A 129 6.45 -13.85 -8.02
CA PHE A 129 7.43 -12.78 -7.85
C PHE A 129 7.89 -12.61 -6.39
N TRP A 130 7.17 -13.22 -5.46
CA TRP A 130 7.43 -13.13 -4.04
C TRP A 130 8.18 -14.36 -3.56
N ASP A 131 9.26 -14.20 -2.84
CA ASP A 131 10.07 -15.31 -2.29
C ASP A 131 9.39 -16.02 -1.11
N GLY A 132 8.07 -16.22 -1.19
CA GLY A 132 7.28 -16.88 -0.14
C GLY A 132 6.92 -16.00 1.06
N ASN A 133 7.18 -14.69 0.99
CA ASN A 133 6.97 -13.77 2.11
C ASN A 133 5.61 -13.08 2.12
N LEU A 134 4.72 -13.34 1.14
CA LEU A 134 3.38 -12.77 1.06
C LEU A 134 2.30 -13.80 1.39
N GLU A 135 1.47 -13.47 2.37
CA GLU A 135 0.20 -14.14 2.65
C GLU A 135 -0.96 -13.28 2.10
N VAL A 136 -1.85 -13.86 1.31
CA VAL A 136 -3.04 -13.19 0.79
C VAL A 136 -4.26 -13.69 1.55
N VAL A 137 -4.91 -12.79 2.29
CA VAL A 137 -6.11 -13.06 3.08
C VAL A 137 -7.34 -12.59 2.34
N SER A 138 -8.23 -13.51 1.99
CA SER A 138 -9.54 -13.16 1.44
C SER A 138 -10.50 -12.77 2.55
N GLY A 139 -10.98 -11.51 2.59
CA GLY A 139 -11.90 -11.07 3.63
C GLY A 139 -12.18 -9.56 3.66
N ASP A 140 -13.18 -9.18 4.44
CA ASP A 140 -13.50 -7.76 4.68
C ASP A 140 -12.51 -7.18 5.72
N LEU A 141 -12.02 -5.98 5.46
CA LEU A 141 -11.10 -5.24 6.34
C LEU A 141 -11.72 -4.97 7.73
N MET A 142 -13.05 -4.84 7.81
CA MET A 142 -13.72 -4.60 9.08
C MET A 142 -13.72 -5.82 9.99
N ASP A 143 -13.52 -7.03 9.46
CA ASP A 143 -13.49 -8.29 10.21
C ASP A 143 -12.07 -8.70 10.64
N GLN A 144 -11.03 -8.01 10.15
CA GLN A 144 -9.64 -8.32 10.45
C GLN A 144 -9.17 -7.74 11.78
N LYS A 145 -8.07 -8.29 12.31
CA LYS A 145 -7.35 -7.78 13.49
C LYS A 145 -6.05 -7.11 13.06
N TYR A 146 -5.71 -6.01 13.73
CA TYR A 146 -4.57 -5.19 13.37
C TYR A 146 -3.44 -5.15 14.40
N ASN A 147 -3.56 -5.91 15.49
CA ASN A 147 -2.60 -5.93 16.60
C ASN A 147 -1.34 -6.79 16.36
N GLU A 148 -1.19 -7.38 15.20
CA GLU A 148 -0.01 -8.19 14.85
C GLU A 148 0.90 -7.52 13.82
N TYR A 149 0.57 -6.32 13.35
CA TYR A 149 1.31 -5.64 12.31
C TYR A 149 2.12 -4.48 12.88
N ASP A 150 3.36 -4.34 12.37
CA ASP A 150 4.26 -3.23 12.71
C ASP A 150 4.06 -2.04 11.77
N ILE A 151 3.69 -2.33 10.50
CA ILE A 151 3.37 -1.33 9.49
C ILE A 151 2.05 -1.72 8.81
N ILE A 152 1.11 -0.78 8.78
CA ILE A 152 -0.19 -0.93 8.13
C ILE A 152 -0.28 0.10 7.01
N TYR A 153 -0.37 -0.38 5.78
CA TYR A 153 -0.51 0.45 4.60
C TYR A 153 -1.96 0.45 4.12
N CYS A 154 -2.48 1.62 3.82
CA CYS A 154 -3.84 1.80 3.34
C CYS A 154 -3.88 2.80 2.18
N TYR A 155 -4.42 2.39 1.02
CA TYR A 155 -4.69 3.30 -0.10
C TYR A 155 -6.19 3.52 -0.25
N THR A 156 -6.76 4.40 0.57
CA THR A 156 -8.19 4.77 0.58
C THR A 156 -9.11 3.55 0.35
N PRO A 157 -9.13 2.56 1.26
CA PRO A 157 -9.78 1.27 1.01
C PRO A 157 -11.31 1.37 0.90
N PHE A 158 -11.91 2.47 1.33
CA PHE A 158 -13.35 2.70 1.26
C PHE A 158 -13.67 4.04 0.60
N ARG A 159 -14.66 4.02 -0.32
CA ARG A 159 -15.20 5.23 -0.95
C ARG A 159 -16.09 6.04 -0.01
N ASN A 160 -16.83 5.36 0.87
CA ASN A 160 -17.68 5.99 1.87
C ASN A 160 -16.82 6.55 2.99
N VAL A 161 -16.88 7.87 3.22
CA VAL A 161 -16.06 8.58 4.21
C VAL A 161 -16.34 8.13 5.64
N ASP A 162 -17.61 7.84 5.97
CA ASP A 162 -17.97 7.38 7.33
C ASP A 162 -17.41 5.99 7.59
N LYS A 163 -17.53 5.08 6.61
CA LYS A 163 -16.95 3.73 6.70
C LYS A 163 -15.40 3.79 6.76
N LEU A 164 -14.79 4.70 6.00
CA LEU A 164 -13.34 4.92 6.04
C LEU A 164 -12.89 5.40 7.43
N ARG A 165 -13.66 6.32 8.03
CA ARG A 165 -13.42 6.81 9.38
C ARG A 165 -13.56 5.70 10.43
N GLU A 166 -14.61 4.89 10.35
CA GLU A 166 -14.86 3.75 11.23
C GLU A 166 -13.69 2.73 11.13
N PHE A 167 -13.26 2.44 9.91
CA PHE A 167 -12.11 1.57 9.65
C PHE A 167 -10.83 2.10 10.31
N TYR A 168 -10.49 3.36 10.13
CA TYR A 168 -9.31 3.93 10.74
C TYR A 168 -9.37 3.96 12.27
N LEU A 169 -10.54 4.24 12.86
CA LEU A 169 -10.73 4.15 14.31
C LEU A 169 -10.47 2.73 14.81
N LYS A 170 -10.98 1.72 14.10
CA LYS A 170 -10.71 0.31 14.41
C LYS A 170 -9.21 0.00 14.33
N VAL A 171 -8.53 0.34 13.23
CA VAL A 171 -7.10 0.11 13.06
C VAL A 171 -6.31 0.76 14.20
N ILE A 172 -6.54 2.05 14.49
CA ILE A 172 -5.84 2.78 15.54
C ILE A 172 -6.10 2.15 16.93
N SER A 173 -7.31 1.69 17.20
CA SER A 173 -7.63 1.07 18.49
C SER A 173 -6.92 -0.26 18.70
N GLU A 174 -6.69 -1.02 17.63
CA GLU A 174 -6.14 -2.37 17.68
C GLU A 174 -4.62 -2.43 17.47
N MET A 175 -4.02 -1.49 16.72
CA MET A 175 -2.58 -1.51 16.43
C MET A 175 -1.72 -1.34 17.72
N ASN A 176 -0.57 -1.99 17.72
CA ASN A 176 0.36 -1.96 18.86
C ASN A 176 1.02 -0.58 19.02
N GLU A 177 1.52 -0.30 20.22
CA GLU A 177 2.35 0.88 20.49
C GLU A 177 3.58 0.88 19.60
N GLY A 178 3.89 2.02 19.00
CA GLY A 178 5.00 2.20 18.06
C GLY A 178 4.72 1.74 16.63
N ALA A 179 3.63 1.01 16.38
CA ALA A 179 3.25 0.61 15.03
C ALA A 179 2.93 1.82 14.13
N ILE A 180 3.19 1.67 12.85
CA ILE A 180 3.05 2.72 11.84
C ILE A 180 1.81 2.47 10.99
N LEU A 181 0.97 3.49 10.86
CA LEU A 181 -0.14 3.53 9.89
C LEU A 181 0.21 4.51 8.77
N ILE A 182 0.20 4.03 7.54
CA ILE A 182 0.46 4.81 6.33
C ILE A 182 -0.85 4.99 5.58
N GLU A 183 -1.31 6.24 5.50
CA GLU A 183 -2.46 6.61 4.69
C GLU A 183 -1.99 7.21 3.37
N ASN A 184 -2.20 6.47 2.30
CA ASN A 184 -2.03 6.99 0.95
C ASN A 184 -3.40 7.38 0.39
N LYS A 185 -3.58 8.64 -0.01
CA LYS A 185 -4.88 9.19 -0.43
C LYS A 185 -5.05 9.18 -1.92
N HIS A 186 -6.18 8.68 -2.38
CA HIS A 186 -6.66 8.96 -3.72
C HIS A 186 -7.13 10.43 -3.81
N CYS A 187 -6.65 11.19 -4.79
CA CYS A 187 -7.14 12.54 -5.07
C CYS A 187 -8.66 12.49 -5.34
N GLY A 188 -9.43 13.16 -4.51
CA GLY A 188 -10.90 13.27 -4.63
C GLY A 188 -11.72 12.63 -3.51
N VAL A 189 -11.09 11.99 -2.54
CA VAL A 189 -11.78 11.53 -1.33
C VAL A 189 -11.45 12.47 -0.17
N GLY A 190 -12.42 13.34 0.14
CA GLY A 190 -12.46 14.21 1.32
C GLY A 190 -11.38 15.28 1.39
N GLU A 191 -11.77 16.53 1.56
CA GLU A 191 -10.85 17.59 1.97
C GLU A 191 -10.47 17.40 3.43
N GLY A 192 -9.21 17.21 3.70
CA GLY A 192 -8.66 17.13 5.05
C GLY A 192 -8.14 15.74 5.45
N ASN A 193 -7.27 15.76 6.43
CA ASN A 193 -6.69 14.55 7.01
C ASN A 193 -7.70 13.94 7.99
N ILE A 194 -8.44 12.91 7.54
CA ILE A 194 -9.43 12.23 8.39
C ILE A 194 -8.76 11.75 9.68
N LEU A 195 -7.58 11.16 9.57
CA LEU A 195 -6.86 10.56 10.71
C LEU A 195 -6.45 11.59 11.76
N SER A 196 -5.94 12.75 11.37
CA SER A 196 -5.53 13.79 12.34
C SER A 196 -6.68 14.35 13.17
N SER A 197 -7.92 14.16 12.69
CA SER A 197 -9.14 14.66 13.36
C SER A 197 -9.84 13.62 14.23
N ILE A 198 -9.43 12.34 14.19
CA ILE A 198 -10.20 11.26 14.80
C ILE A 198 -9.57 10.62 16.03
N SER A 199 -8.27 10.81 16.29
CA SER A 199 -7.65 10.19 17.46
C SER A 199 -6.45 10.97 17.97
N ASP A 200 -6.42 11.14 19.32
CA ASP A 200 -5.26 11.65 20.05
C ASP A 200 -4.20 10.55 20.28
N ASP A 201 -4.49 9.30 19.94
CA ASP A 201 -3.63 8.14 20.20
C ASP A 201 -2.52 7.95 19.16
N ILE A 202 -2.48 8.79 18.13
CA ILE A 202 -1.48 8.76 17.06
C ILE A 202 -0.71 10.06 16.97
N THR A 203 0.54 9.96 16.51
CA THR A 203 1.40 11.12 16.21
C THR A 203 1.58 11.20 14.68
N PRO A 204 1.17 12.30 14.04
CA PRO A 204 1.43 12.49 12.62
C PRO A 204 2.91 12.70 12.33
N ILE A 205 3.39 12.13 11.23
CA ILE A 205 4.75 12.25 10.73
C ILE A 205 4.63 12.71 9.28
N ASP A 206 5.26 13.82 8.93
CA ASP A 206 5.26 14.34 7.56
C ASP A 206 6.35 13.65 6.74
N LEU A 207 5.96 12.98 5.67
CA LEU A 207 6.86 12.33 4.72
C LEU A 207 6.56 12.78 3.28
N ASP A 208 6.79 14.05 2.97
CA ASP A 208 6.75 14.60 1.60
C ASP A 208 5.53 14.12 0.79
N GLY A 209 4.32 14.33 1.32
CA GLY A 209 3.06 14.02 0.63
C GLY A 209 2.42 12.68 0.99
N LEU A 210 3.07 11.84 1.80
CA LEU A 210 2.43 10.73 2.49
C LEU A 210 2.02 11.16 3.90
N THR A 211 0.86 10.69 4.32
CA THR A 211 0.43 10.87 5.71
C THR A 211 0.76 9.59 6.47
N VAL A 212 1.71 9.71 7.37
CA VAL A 212 2.17 8.62 8.23
C VAL A 212 1.82 8.95 9.67
N PHE A 213 1.41 7.94 10.43
CA PHE A 213 1.07 8.08 11.83
C PHE A 213 1.75 6.97 12.65
N GLN A 214 2.26 7.34 13.81
CA GLN A 214 2.76 6.37 14.78
C GLN A 214 1.82 6.28 15.98
N LYS A 215 1.51 5.06 16.40
CA LYS A 215 0.74 4.81 17.63
C LYS A 215 1.55 5.25 18.85
N LYS A 216 0.96 6.10 19.67
CA LYS A 216 1.58 6.56 20.91
C LYS A 216 1.72 5.45 21.93
N SER A 217 2.82 5.49 22.67
CA SER A 217 2.95 4.67 23.89
C SER A 217 2.03 5.21 24.98
N VAL A 218 1.28 4.33 25.59
CA VAL A 218 0.48 4.69 26.76
C VAL A 218 1.43 4.89 27.93
N SER A 219 1.64 6.15 28.35
CA SER A 219 2.38 6.46 29.57
C SER A 219 1.66 5.79 30.75
N LYS A 220 2.31 4.78 31.32
CA LYS A 220 1.83 4.13 32.56
C LYS A 220 2.06 5.02 33.75
#